data_3444dc009f69a3c366a4b2bf682a6ac2
#
_entry.id   3444dc009f69a3c366a4b2bf682a6ac2
#
_cell.length_a   1.000
_cell.length_b   1.000
_cell.length_c   1.000
_cell.angle_alpha   90.00
_cell.angle_beta   90.00
_cell.angle_gamma   90.00
#
_symmetry.space_group_name_H-M   'P 1'
#
loop_
_entity.id
_entity.type
_entity.pdbx_description
1 polymer ?
#
loop_
_entity_poly.entity_id
_entity_poly.type
_entity_poly.pdbx_seq_one_letter_code
_entity_poly.pdbx_strand_id
1 'polypeptide(L)'
;PVPNYASPTYMSCAGWDWMPYVPGLLTGITDDVYLTKTGEVSIVDPWIRSKVPSKNKAVLSLQLELRNHTDIEQKGVLKGIIQPGNIEFTEDLVIEAGKQRTFLLDDSKFSQFIIHNPALWWPNGYGQPNLYTCELTYMVNGKASDKQNITFGIREYGSELVDGVLHLKINGEPVYVKGGNWGMSEYMLRCRGEEYDLKLKLHNEMHFNMIRNWIGSVTDDEFYEACDKYGIMVWDDFWLNSNSNLPDDVFAFNMNAVEKIKRLRNHACIAVWCGDNEGYPLPPLNKWLEEDVRTYDGGDRAYHANSHSDGLSGSGPWT
;
A
#
# COMPACT_ATOMS: atom_id res chain seq x y z
N PRO A 1 9.99 -26.92 -12.32
CA PRO A 1 9.43 -25.95 -11.40
C PRO A 1 10.54 -25.46 -10.49
N VAL A 2 10.75 -24.17 -10.46
CA VAL A 2 11.67 -23.58 -9.46
C VAL A 2 10.94 -23.66 -8.12
N PRO A 3 11.57 -24.22 -7.08
CA PRO A 3 10.94 -24.26 -5.77
C PRO A 3 10.59 -22.83 -5.30
N ASN A 4 9.42 -22.68 -4.70
CA ASN A 4 8.90 -21.41 -4.22
C ASN A 4 9.84 -20.66 -3.28
N TYR A 5 10.66 -21.38 -2.55
CA TYR A 5 11.56 -20.86 -1.54
C TYR A 5 12.88 -20.29 -2.13
N ALA A 6 13.15 -20.51 -3.42
CA ALA A 6 14.37 -20.00 -4.03
C ALA A 6 14.32 -18.51 -4.40
N SER A 7 13.14 -17.88 -4.32
CA SER A 7 12.98 -16.47 -4.68
C SER A 7 12.82 -15.59 -3.44
N PRO A 8 13.59 -14.53 -3.30
CA PRO A 8 13.39 -13.52 -2.26
C PRO A 8 12.27 -12.53 -2.60
N THR A 9 11.57 -12.74 -3.70
CA THR A 9 10.52 -11.88 -4.22
C THR A 9 9.36 -12.72 -4.73
N TYR A 10 8.53 -12.09 -5.52
CA TYR A 10 7.44 -12.62 -6.27
C TYR A 10 7.73 -13.97 -6.95
N MET A 11 6.83 -14.90 -6.72
CA MET A 11 6.80 -16.16 -7.44
C MET A 11 6.01 -16.01 -8.71
N SER A 12 6.66 -16.24 -9.84
CA SER A 12 5.93 -16.44 -11.08
C SER A 12 5.09 -17.71 -10.96
N CYS A 13 3.79 -17.56 -11.12
CA CYS A 13 2.85 -18.64 -11.03
C CYS A 13 3.00 -19.54 -12.26
N ALA A 14 3.55 -20.71 -12.05
CA ALA A 14 3.71 -21.67 -13.12
C ALA A 14 2.63 -22.74 -13.06
N GLY A 15 1.67 -22.71 -13.99
CA GLY A 15 0.93 -23.88 -14.40
C GLY A 15 -0.10 -24.45 -13.41
N TRP A 16 -0.85 -23.58 -12.73
CA TRP A 16 -2.00 -24.02 -11.93
C TRP A 16 -3.28 -24.03 -12.78
N ASP A 17 -4.22 -24.88 -12.43
CA ASP A 17 -5.49 -25.01 -13.16
C ASP A 17 -6.31 -23.72 -13.24
N TRP A 18 -6.15 -22.83 -12.26
CA TRP A 18 -6.85 -21.56 -12.14
C TRP A 18 -6.04 -20.34 -12.61
N MET A 19 -4.84 -20.58 -13.12
CA MET A 19 -4.00 -19.51 -13.69
C MET A 19 -3.59 -19.84 -15.10
N PRO A 20 -3.52 -18.85 -16.00
CA PRO A 20 -3.00 -19.07 -17.34
C PRO A 20 -1.57 -19.63 -17.30
N TYR A 21 -1.32 -20.68 -18.06
CA TYR A 21 0.02 -21.23 -18.20
C TYR A 21 0.93 -20.28 -18.95
N VAL A 22 2.03 -19.90 -18.30
CA VAL A 22 3.09 -19.11 -18.92
C VAL A 22 4.23 -20.03 -19.31
N PRO A 23 4.50 -20.22 -20.61
CA PRO A 23 5.59 -21.11 -21.04
C PRO A 23 6.95 -20.49 -20.75
N GLY A 24 7.82 -21.24 -20.10
CA GLY A 24 9.17 -20.85 -19.77
C GLY A 24 9.34 -20.18 -18.40
N LEU A 25 10.53 -19.73 -18.12
CA LEU A 25 10.86 -18.98 -16.91
C LEU A 25 10.76 -17.48 -17.21
N LEU A 26 9.93 -16.78 -16.46
CA LEU A 26 9.88 -15.32 -16.51
C LEU A 26 11.08 -14.79 -15.72
N THR A 27 11.96 -14.10 -16.40
CA THR A 27 13.15 -13.47 -15.81
C THR A 27 13.33 -12.08 -16.38
N GLY A 28 13.91 -11.19 -15.62
CA GLY A 28 14.24 -9.84 -16.05
C GLY A 28 13.46 -8.76 -15.33
N ILE A 29 13.62 -7.53 -15.78
CA ILE A 29 12.95 -6.35 -15.26
C ILE A 29 11.62 -6.23 -15.98
N THR A 30 10.52 -6.28 -15.24
CA THR A 30 9.15 -6.26 -15.77
C THR A 30 8.46 -4.91 -15.58
N ASP A 31 9.02 -4.04 -14.75
CA ASP A 31 8.51 -2.70 -14.51
C ASP A 31 9.36 -1.63 -15.20
N ASP A 32 8.90 -0.39 -15.21
CA ASP A 32 9.57 0.72 -15.85
C ASP A 32 10.91 1.04 -15.17
N VAL A 33 11.90 1.38 -15.98
CA VAL A 33 13.20 1.87 -15.49
C VAL A 33 13.33 3.34 -15.83
N TYR A 34 13.50 4.17 -14.81
CA TYR A 34 13.61 5.62 -14.97
C TYR A 34 14.79 6.20 -14.21
N LEU A 35 15.25 7.35 -14.68
CA LEU A 35 16.29 8.13 -14.03
C LEU A 35 15.66 9.35 -13.39
N THR A 36 15.85 9.51 -12.08
CA THR A 36 15.45 10.73 -11.36
C THR A 36 16.65 11.65 -11.13
N LYS A 37 16.38 12.96 -11.13
CA LYS A 37 17.36 13.97 -10.80
C LYS A 37 16.79 14.90 -9.76
N THR A 38 17.45 15.00 -8.62
CA THR A 38 17.12 15.94 -7.55
C THR A 38 18.22 16.97 -7.36
N GLY A 39 17.99 17.98 -6.54
CA GLY A 39 19.01 18.88 -6.02
C GLY A 39 19.75 18.26 -4.84
N GLU A 40 20.16 19.13 -3.92
CA GLU A 40 21.02 18.79 -2.77
C GLU A 40 20.32 17.84 -1.76
N VAL A 41 19.00 17.93 -1.68
CA VAL A 41 18.17 17.14 -0.75
C VAL A 41 17.01 16.51 -1.50
N SER A 42 16.77 15.23 -1.29
CA SER A 42 15.61 14.48 -1.82
C SER A 42 14.59 14.17 -0.74
N ILE A 43 13.33 14.10 -1.14
CA ILE A 43 12.20 13.61 -0.35
C ILE A 43 12.10 12.10 -0.57
N VAL A 44 12.06 11.33 0.52
CA VAL A 44 12.01 9.87 0.47
C VAL A 44 10.80 9.38 1.25
N ASP A 45 10.10 8.40 0.69
CA ASP A 45 8.99 7.67 1.31
C ASP A 45 7.91 8.55 1.99
N PRO A 46 7.40 9.62 1.36
CA PRO A 46 6.36 10.43 1.96
C PRO A 46 5.09 9.63 2.18
N TRP A 47 4.52 9.75 3.37
CA TRP A 47 3.39 8.94 3.80
C TRP A 47 2.35 9.80 4.53
N ILE A 48 1.13 9.84 3.99
CA ILE A 48 0.00 10.55 4.57
C ILE A 48 -0.93 9.56 5.25
N ARG A 49 -1.17 9.78 6.54
CA ARG A 49 -2.11 9.01 7.33
C ARG A 49 -3.33 9.84 7.66
N SER A 50 -4.45 9.18 7.80
CA SER A 50 -5.70 9.80 8.26
C SER A 50 -6.29 9.03 9.43
N LYS A 51 -6.84 9.77 10.40
CA LYS A 51 -7.77 9.26 11.41
C LYS A 51 -9.13 9.91 11.16
N VAL A 52 -10.18 9.15 11.35
CA VAL A 52 -11.57 9.60 11.10
C VAL A 52 -12.38 9.44 12.39
N PRO A 53 -12.18 10.35 13.38
CA PRO A 53 -12.92 10.29 14.65
C PRO A 53 -14.43 10.36 14.47
N SER A 54 -14.90 10.95 13.37
CA SER A 54 -16.29 10.95 12.95
C SER A 54 -16.38 11.22 11.45
N LYS A 55 -17.52 10.93 10.82
CA LYS A 55 -17.76 11.24 9.39
C LYS A 55 -17.55 12.71 9.02
N ASN A 56 -17.67 13.61 10.02
CA ASN A 56 -17.54 15.05 9.83
C ASN A 56 -16.15 15.60 10.21
N LYS A 57 -15.23 14.74 10.62
CA LYS A 57 -13.88 15.16 11.03
C LYS A 57 -12.84 14.13 10.66
N ALA A 58 -11.78 14.60 10.01
CA ALA A 58 -10.56 13.82 9.82
C ALA A 58 -9.36 14.58 10.38
N VAL A 59 -8.33 13.83 10.77
CA VAL A 59 -7.05 14.35 11.21
C VAL A 59 -5.97 13.70 10.37
N LEU A 60 -5.16 14.52 9.71
CA LEU A 60 -4.06 14.06 8.90
C LEU A 60 -2.73 14.13 9.65
N SER A 61 -1.82 13.26 9.24
CA SER A 61 -0.38 13.39 9.53
C SER A 61 0.43 13.04 8.29
N LEU A 62 1.57 13.69 8.13
CA LEU A 62 2.54 13.44 7.07
C LEU A 62 3.85 13.01 7.70
N GLN A 63 4.33 11.82 7.37
CA GLN A 63 5.68 11.38 7.66
C GLN A 63 6.47 11.37 6.35
N LEU A 64 7.70 11.84 6.38
CA LEU A 64 8.62 11.76 5.26
C LEU A 64 10.06 11.69 5.75
N GLU A 65 10.94 11.23 4.89
CA GLU A 65 12.37 11.31 5.13
C GLU A 65 12.98 12.34 4.16
N LEU A 66 13.96 13.11 4.65
CA LEU A 66 14.78 13.95 3.80
C LEU A 66 16.19 13.40 3.80
N ARG A 67 16.77 13.27 2.63
CA ARG A 67 18.15 12.80 2.45
C ARG A 67 19.02 13.90 1.86
N ASN A 68 20.04 14.30 2.61
CA ASN A 68 21.03 15.27 2.16
C ASN A 68 22.16 14.53 1.42
N HIS A 69 22.36 14.86 0.15
CA HIS A 69 23.38 14.25 -0.73
C HIS A 69 24.71 14.99 -0.72
N THR A 70 24.82 16.05 0.11
CA THR A 70 26.02 16.89 0.16
C THR A 70 26.83 16.65 1.43
N ASP A 71 28.05 17.15 1.47
CA ASP A 71 28.97 17.08 2.60
C ASP A 71 28.86 18.24 3.58
N ILE A 72 27.81 19.08 3.43
CA ILE A 72 27.49 20.19 4.32
C ILE A 72 26.04 20.09 4.82
N GLU A 73 25.76 20.72 5.96
CA GLU A 73 24.40 20.87 6.46
C GLU A 73 23.55 21.66 5.46
N GLN A 74 22.34 21.16 5.18
CA GLN A 74 21.35 21.83 4.34
C GLN A 74 20.18 22.34 5.17
N LYS A 75 19.87 23.63 4.97
CA LYS A 75 18.67 24.28 5.52
C LYS A 75 17.71 24.55 4.38
N GLY A 76 16.49 24.15 4.56
CA GLY A 76 15.49 24.31 3.51
C GLY A 76 14.08 24.39 4.06
N VAL A 77 13.15 24.57 3.14
CA VAL A 77 11.73 24.76 3.44
C VAL A 77 10.95 23.67 2.73
N LEU A 78 10.27 22.84 3.47
CA LEU A 78 9.25 21.94 2.95
C LEU A 78 7.96 22.73 2.74
N LYS A 79 7.43 22.70 1.53
CA LYS A 79 6.11 23.22 1.20
C LYS A 79 5.21 22.09 0.77
N GLY A 80 3.97 22.11 1.21
CA GLY A 80 2.96 21.15 0.80
C GLY A 80 1.63 21.82 0.51
N ILE A 81 0.91 21.26 -0.47
CA ILE A 81 -0.46 21.63 -0.78
C ILE A 81 -1.30 20.39 -0.99
N ILE A 82 -2.42 20.28 -0.27
CA ILE A 82 -3.38 19.17 -0.39
C ILE A 82 -4.60 19.67 -1.14
N GLN A 83 -5.00 18.91 -2.15
CA GLN A 83 -6.22 19.14 -2.95
C GLN A 83 -7.14 17.91 -2.88
N PRO A 84 -8.49 18.10 -2.91
CA PRO A 84 -9.19 19.37 -2.86
C PRO A 84 -9.10 20.05 -1.48
N GLY A 85 -9.36 21.34 -1.44
CA GLY A 85 -9.41 22.12 -0.19
C GLY A 85 -8.32 23.16 -0.06
N ASN A 86 -7.31 23.13 -0.93
CA ASN A 86 -6.19 24.08 -0.94
C ASN A 86 -5.53 24.22 0.44
N ILE A 87 -5.24 23.06 1.08
CA ILE A 87 -4.64 23.01 2.41
C ILE A 87 -3.13 23.18 2.27
N GLU A 88 -2.65 24.35 2.56
CA GLU A 88 -1.23 24.69 2.45
C GLU A 88 -0.52 24.56 3.80
N PHE A 89 0.72 24.10 3.78
CA PHE A 89 1.60 24.09 4.95
C PHE A 89 3.06 24.29 4.54
N THR A 90 3.82 24.79 5.48
CA THR A 90 5.24 25.11 5.27
C THR A 90 6.03 24.81 6.54
N GLU A 91 7.20 24.19 6.39
CA GLU A 91 8.07 23.81 7.50
C GLU A 91 9.53 24.05 7.18
N ASP A 92 10.23 24.77 8.06
CA ASP A 92 11.68 24.93 8.00
C ASP A 92 12.36 23.69 8.58
N LEU A 93 13.16 23.01 7.77
CA LEU A 93 13.83 21.77 8.15
C LEU A 93 15.33 21.85 7.87
N VAL A 94 16.10 21.20 8.74
CA VAL A 94 17.56 21.14 8.67
C VAL A 94 17.99 19.69 8.65
N ILE A 95 18.90 19.36 7.72
CA ILE A 95 19.47 18.02 7.58
C ILE A 95 20.99 18.11 7.56
N GLU A 96 21.63 17.38 8.44
CA GLU A 96 23.08 17.29 8.55
C GLU A 96 23.71 16.70 7.27
N ALA A 97 24.98 16.99 7.05
CA ALA A 97 25.76 16.52 5.91
C ALA A 97 25.67 15.00 5.73
N GLY A 98 25.30 14.54 4.54
CA GLY A 98 25.23 13.13 4.17
C GLY A 98 24.24 12.28 4.96
N LYS A 99 23.33 12.91 5.72
CA LYS A 99 22.34 12.20 6.56
C LYS A 99 20.98 12.08 5.89
N GLN A 100 20.23 11.10 6.36
CA GLN A 100 18.82 10.92 6.13
C GLN A 100 18.10 11.03 7.47
N ARG A 101 16.99 11.76 7.50
CA ARG A 101 16.24 12.02 8.73
C ARG A 101 14.75 11.98 8.47
N THR A 102 14.03 11.30 9.36
CA THR A 102 12.55 11.24 9.35
C THR A 102 11.97 12.46 10.04
N PHE A 103 10.92 13.02 9.45
CA PHE A 103 10.11 14.11 10.00
C PHE A 103 8.65 13.68 10.05
N LEU A 104 7.98 14.08 11.13
CA LEU A 104 6.55 13.92 11.31
C LEU A 104 5.90 15.29 11.44
N LEU A 105 4.94 15.57 10.59
CA LEU A 105 4.10 16.77 10.61
C LEU A 105 2.68 16.32 10.95
N ASP A 106 2.08 16.91 11.97
CA ASP A 106 0.74 16.55 12.44
C ASP A 106 -0.09 17.78 12.86
N ASP A 107 -1.29 17.52 13.35
CA ASP A 107 -2.24 18.55 13.78
C ASP A 107 -1.81 19.31 15.04
N SER A 108 -0.84 18.83 15.80
CA SER A 108 -0.28 19.56 16.95
C SER A 108 0.42 20.86 16.51
N LYS A 109 0.99 20.86 15.31
CA LYS A 109 1.66 22.00 14.71
C LYS A 109 0.86 22.64 13.57
N PHE A 110 0.13 21.84 12.81
CA PHE A 110 -0.62 22.25 11.63
C PHE A 110 -2.13 22.06 11.84
N SER A 111 -2.78 23.08 12.42
CA SER A 111 -4.23 23.00 12.70
C SER A 111 -5.08 22.75 11.43
N GLN A 112 -4.59 23.11 10.24
CA GLN A 112 -5.21 22.83 8.95
C GLN A 112 -5.20 21.33 8.58
N PHE A 113 -4.47 20.47 9.29
CA PHE A 113 -4.54 19.02 9.15
C PHE A 113 -5.78 18.43 9.83
N ILE A 114 -6.52 19.24 10.59
CA ILE A 114 -7.87 18.91 11.04
C ILE A 114 -8.86 19.33 9.95
N ILE A 115 -9.41 18.36 9.25
CA ILE A 115 -10.32 18.60 8.15
C ILE A 115 -11.75 18.40 8.63
N HIS A 116 -12.56 19.44 8.49
CA HIS A 116 -13.99 19.40 8.78
C HIS A 116 -14.77 19.03 7.52
N ASN A 117 -15.74 18.11 7.67
CA ASN A 117 -16.56 17.56 6.58
C ASN A 117 -15.70 17.04 5.41
N PRO A 118 -14.74 16.12 5.67
CA PRO A 118 -13.88 15.58 4.63
C PRO A 118 -14.68 14.78 3.59
N ALA A 119 -14.23 14.81 2.33
CA ALA A 119 -14.70 13.88 1.32
C ALA A 119 -14.00 12.52 1.57
N LEU A 120 -14.62 11.66 2.36
CA LEU A 120 -14.06 10.37 2.74
C LEU A 120 -13.96 9.43 1.53
N TRP A 121 -12.93 8.59 1.53
CA TRP A 121 -12.86 7.44 0.63
C TRP A 121 -13.73 6.31 1.18
N TRP A 122 -14.54 5.72 0.30
CA TRP A 122 -15.43 4.61 0.62
C TRP A 122 -15.31 3.48 -0.41
N PRO A 123 -15.43 2.23 0.02
CA PRO A 123 -15.54 1.12 -0.91
C PRO A 123 -16.87 1.14 -1.64
N ASN A 124 -16.90 0.49 -2.80
CA ASN A 124 -18.09 0.38 -3.64
C ASN A 124 -19.31 -0.11 -2.85
N GLY A 125 -20.43 0.59 -3.01
CA GLY A 125 -21.68 0.32 -2.30
C GLY A 125 -21.80 1.01 -0.93
N TYR A 126 -20.78 1.73 -0.45
CA TYR A 126 -20.79 2.45 0.84
C TYR A 126 -20.66 3.96 0.69
N GLY A 127 -20.23 4.45 -0.43
CA GLY A 127 -20.07 5.86 -0.73
C GLY A 127 -19.20 6.11 -1.94
N GLN A 128 -18.68 7.33 -2.06
CA GLN A 128 -17.80 7.70 -3.16
C GLN A 128 -16.33 7.44 -2.79
N PRO A 129 -15.52 6.89 -3.68
CA PRO A 129 -14.09 6.67 -3.47
C PRO A 129 -13.31 7.98 -3.71
N ASN A 130 -13.54 8.97 -2.85
CA ASN A 130 -12.90 10.28 -3.00
C ASN A 130 -11.40 10.21 -2.72
N LEU A 131 -10.62 10.82 -3.61
CA LEU A 131 -9.17 10.89 -3.50
C LEU A 131 -8.72 12.33 -3.35
N TYR A 132 -7.61 12.49 -2.66
CA TYR A 132 -6.86 13.72 -2.48
C TYR A 132 -5.49 13.57 -3.11
N THR A 133 -4.88 14.70 -3.45
CA THR A 133 -3.48 14.78 -3.85
C THR A 133 -2.72 15.68 -2.91
N CYS A 134 -1.47 15.35 -2.64
CA CYS A 134 -0.55 16.22 -1.91
C CYS A 134 0.69 16.43 -2.76
N GLU A 135 0.92 17.67 -3.18
CA GLU A 135 2.19 18.07 -3.79
C GLU A 135 3.13 18.54 -2.68
N LEU A 136 4.32 17.93 -2.61
CA LEU A 136 5.40 18.31 -1.73
C LEU A 136 6.54 18.91 -2.54
N THR A 137 7.12 20.02 -2.08
CA THR A 137 8.32 20.61 -2.64
C THR A 137 9.29 20.95 -1.52
N TYR A 138 10.49 20.41 -1.56
CA TYR A 138 11.56 20.84 -0.67
C TYR A 138 12.45 21.86 -1.37
N MET A 139 12.58 23.03 -0.75
CA MET A 139 13.31 24.18 -1.29
C MET A 139 14.63 24.34 -0.56
N VAL A 140 15.74 24.46 -1.29
CA VAL A 140 17.06 24.80 -0.76
C VAL A 140 17.53 26.08 -1.46
N ASN A 141 17.96 27.08 -0.70
CA ASN A 141 18.43 28.38 -1.25
C ASN A 141 17.44 29.01 -2.25
N GLY A 142 16.14 28.90 -1.99
CA GLY A 142 15.08 29.47 -2.84
C GLY A 142 14.80 28.69 -4.13
N LYS A 143 15.44 27.55 -4.35
CA LYS A 143 15.21 26.69 -5.51
C LYS A 143 14.62 25.35 -5.07
N ALA A 144 13.75 24.76 -5.90
CA ALA A 144 13.23 23.43 -5.64
C ALA A 144 14.36 22.41 -5.76
N SER A 145 14.62 21.70 -4.66
CA SER A 145 15.58 20.59 -4.61
C SER A 145 14.92 19.28 -5.02
N ASP A 146 13.70 19.02 -4.53
CA ASP A 146 12.92 17.85 -4.93
C ASP A 146 11.42 18.15 -4.87
N LYS A 147 10.64 17.38 -5.64
CA LYS A 147 9.18 17.42 -5.67
C LYS A 147 8.61 16.01 -5.66
N GLN A 148 7.55 15.80 -4.88
CA GLN A 148 6.82 14.56 -4.83
C GLN A 148 5.31 14.83 -4.90
N ASN A 149 4.58 13.95 -5.59
CA ASN A 149 3.13 13.93 -5.63
C ASN A 149 2.62 12.65 -5.01
N ILE A 150 1.67 12.76 -4.09
CA ILE A 150 1.06 11.65 -3.39
C ILE A 150 -0.45 11.70 -3.63
N THR A 151 -1.01 10.62 -4.14
CA THR A 151 -2.46 10.40 -4.14
C THR A 151 -2.83 9.56 -2.92
N PHE A 152 -3.89 9.96 -2.20
CA PHE A 152 -4.36 9.25 -1.03
C PHE A 152 -5.85 9.42 -0.83
N GLY A 153 -6.48 8.54 -0.05
CA GLY A 153 -7.87 8.70 0.39
C GLY A 153 -7.93 8.96 1.89
N ILE A 154 -8.81 9.87 2.30
CA ILE A 154 -9.10 10.07 3.72
C ILE A 154 -10.03 8.96 4.17
N ARG A 155 -9.51 8.03 4.96
CA ARG A 155 -10.23 6.87 5.49
C ARG A 155 -9.56 6.33 6.74
N GLU A 156 -10.29 5.56 7.53
CA GLU A 156 -9.75 4.79 8.65
C GLU A 156 -10.30 3.37 8.59
N TYR A 157 -9.40 2.39 8.48
CA TYR A 157 -9.76 0.98 8.60
C TYR A 157 -9.81 0.57 10.07
N GLY A 158 -10.66 -0.37 10.36
CA GLY A 158 -10.71 -1.07 11.63
C GLY A 158 -11.09 -2.53 11.41
N SER A 159 -10.77 -3.37 12.37
CA SER A 159 -11.15 -4.77 12.36
C SER A 159 -11.45 -5.24 13.78
N GLU A 160 -12.35 -6.20 13.90
CA GLU A 160 -12.65 -6.86 15.15
C GLU A 160 -12.97 -8.33 14.89
N LEU A 161 -12.68 -9.18 15.85
CA LEU A 161 -13.12 -10.58 15.82
C LEU A 161 -14.45 -10.70 16.59
N VAL A 162 -15.48 -11.15 15.89
CA VAL A 162 -16.80 -11.43 16.46
C VAL A 162 -17.05 -12.93 16.29
N ASP A 163 -17.15 -13.66 17.40
CA ASP A 163 -17.31 -15.13 17.41
C ASP A 163 -16.22 -15.85 16.57
N GLY A 164 -14.99 -15.31 16.59
CA GLY A 164 -13.87 -15.85 15.84
C GLY A 164 -13.87 -15.52 14.34
N VAL A 165 -14.77 -14.66 13.88
CA VAL A 165 -14.85 -14.21 12.48
C VAL A 165 -14.34 -12.78 12.38
N LEU A 166 -13.49 -12.49 11.39
CA LEU A 166 -13.00 -11.16 11.10
C LEU A 166 -14.09 -10.27 10.51
N HIS A 167 -14.38 -9.18 11.20
CA HIS A 167 -15.25 -8.12 10.72
C HIS A 167 -14.42 -6.88 10.40
N LEU A 168 -14.48 -6.45 9.14
CA LEU A 168 -13.84 -5.21 8.70
C LEU A 168 -14.77 -4.02 8.88
N LYS A 169 -14.18 -2.90 9.24
CA LYS A 169 -14.84 -1.59 9.31
C LYS A 169 -14.06 -0.57 8.49
N ILE A 170 -14.77 0.39 7.94
CA ILE A 170 -14.14 1.57 7.34
C ILE A 170 -14.90 2.82 7.79
N ASN A 171 -14.16 3.83 8.24
CA ASN A 171 -14.74 5.09 8.74
C ASN A 171 -15.83 4.86 9.81
N GLY A 172 -15.61 3.83 10.65
CA GLY A 172 -16.56 3.41 11.70
C GLY A 172 -17.71 2.53 11.26
N GLU A 173 -17.91 2.31 9.95
CA GLU A 173 -19.03 1.49 9.43
C GLU A 173 -18.54 0.06 9.13
N PRO A 174 -19.29 -0.97 9.55
CA PRO A 174 -19.00 -2.35 9.17
C PRO A 174 -19.19 -2.56 7.67
N VAL A 175 -18.28 -3.36 7.08
CA VAL A 175 -18.30 -3.66 5.66
C VAL A 175 -18.61 -5.13 5.43
N TYR A 176 -19.63 -5.40 4.63
CA TYR A 176 -19.86 -6.73 4.09
C TYR A 176 -19.03 -6.91 2.81
N VAL A 177 -18.04 -7.81 2.87
CA VAL A 177 -17.10 -8.06 1.77
C VAL A 177 -17.78 -8.83 0.64
N LYS A 178 -17.64 -8.32 -0.58
CA LYS A 178 -18.09 -8.95 -1.83
C LYS A 178 -16.93 -8.94 -2.81
N GLY A 179 -16.40 -10.09 -3.13
CA GLY A 179 -15.25 -10.17 -4.02
C GLY A 179 -14.73 -11.59 -4.17
N GLY A 180 -13.51 -11.67 -4.61
CA GLY A 180 -12.82 -12.93 -4.82
C GLY A 180 -11.34 -12.75 -5.05
N ASN A 181 -10.65 -13.86 -5.37
CA ASN A 181 -9.25 -13.83 -5.70
C ASN A 181 -9.01 -13.22 -7.07
N TRP A 182 -7.91 -12.50 -7.18
CA TRP A 182 -7.33 -12.04 -8.43
C TRP A 182 -6.07 -12.86 -8.70
N GLY A 183 -6.14 -13.70 -9.73
CA GLY A 183 -5.02 -14.56 -10.12
C GLY A 183 -4.44 -14.22 -11.48
N MET A 184 -4.51 -12.97 -11.90
CA MET A 184 -4.18 -12.49 -13.24
C MET A 184 -5.12 -12.97 -14.35
N SER A 185 -5.36 -12.13 -15.33
CA SER A 185 -6.37 -12.36 -16.37
C SER A 185 -5.79 -12.64 -17.73
N GLU A 186 -4.47 -12.63 -17.87
CA GLU A 186 -3.80 -12.74 -19.17
C GLU A 186 -2.47 -13.48 -19.03
N TYR A 187 -2.31 -14.55 -19.84
CA TYR A 187 -1.18 -15.48 -19.70
C TYR A 187 0.19 -14.88 -20.06
N MET A 188 0.23 -13.79 -20.81
CA MET A 188 1.46 -13.05 -21.11
C MET A 188 1.72 -11.92 -20.10
N LEU A 189 0.91 -11.82 -19.05
CA LEU A 189 0.99 -10.81 -18.01
C LEU A 189 0.85 -9.36 -18.53
N ARG A 190 0.14 -9.17 -19.64
CA ARG A 190 -0.12 -7.86 -20.26
C ARG A 190 -1.35 -7.22 -19.64
N CYS A 191 -1.25 -6.85 -18.37
CA CYS A 191 -2.38 -6.30 -17.63
C CYS A 191 -2.23 -4.81 -17.32
N ARG A 192 -1.14 -4.18 -17.73
CA ARG A 192 -0.83 -2.79 -17.36
C ARG A 192 -1.72 -1.75 -18.05
N GLY A 193 -1.73 -0.54 -17.50
CA GLY A 193 -2.43 0.61 -18.06
C GLY A 193 -3.94 0.44 -18.10
N GLU A 194 -4.53 0.69 -19.26
CA GLU A 194 -5.98 0.70 -19.49
C GLU A 194 -6.67 -0.65 -19.17
N GLU A 195 -5.94 -1.75 -19.22
CA GLU A 195 -6.48 -3.07 -18.89
C GLU A 195 -6.92 -3.17 -17.41
N TYR A 196 -6.15 -2.61 -16.49
CA TYR A 196 -6.55 -2.54 -15.10
C TYR A 196 -7.75 -1.63 -14.90
N ASP A 197 -7.77 -0.46 -15.51
CA ASP A 197 -8.89 0.47 -15.41
C ASP A 197 -10.21 -0.17 -15.86
N LEU A 198 -10.20 -0.84 -17.03
CA LEU A 198 -11.37 -1.55 -17.54
C LEU A 198 -11.83 -2.66 -16.58
N LYS A 199 -10.91 -3.50 -16.10
CA LYS A 199 -11.24 -4.64 -15.26
C LYS A 199 -11.81 -4.21 -13.92
N LEU A 200 -11.18 -3.23 -13.27
CA LEU A 200 -11.65 -2.72 -11.97
C LEU A 200 -12.98 -1.97 -12.10
N LYS A 201 -13.20 -1.27 -13.23
CA LYS A 201 -14.50 -0.71 -13.57
C LYS A 201 -15.59 -1.78 -13.64
N LEU A 202 -15.32 -2.89 -14.32
CA LEU A 202 -16.27 -4.01 -14.41
C LEU A 202 -16.55 -4.64 -13.04
N HIS A 203 -15.54 -4.79 -12.17
CA HIS A 203 -15.74 -5.24 -10.79
C HIS A 203 -16.65 -4.29 -10.01
N ASN A 204 -16.45 -2.98 -10.17
CA ASN A 204 -17.32 -1.98 -9.55
C ASN A 204 -18.76 -2.10 -10.07
N GLU A 205 -18.96 -2.21 -11.39
CA GLU A 205 -20.30 -2.39 -12.01
C GLU A 205 -20.98 -3.69 -11.59
N MET A 206 -20.22 -4.75 -11.29
CA MET A 206 -20.74 -5.99 -10.72
C MET A 206 -20.98 -5.92 -9.19
N HIS A 207 -20.83 -4.74 -8.60
CA HIS A 207 -20.99 -4.51 -7.16
C HIS A 207 -20.02 -5.24 -6.26
N PHE A 208 -18.84 -5.61 -6.74
CA PHE A 208 -17.75 -6.03 -5.90
C PHE A 208 -17.13 -4.84 -5.17
N ASN A 209 -16.62 -5.09 -3.96
CA ASN A 209 -15.97 -4.07 -3.16
C ASN A 209 -14.60 -4.52 -2.61
N MET A 210 -14.17 -5.74 -2.91
CA MET A 210 -12.86 -6.25 -2.52
C MET A 210 -12.31 -7.22 -3.57
N ILE A 211 -11.01 -7.18 -3.74
CA ILE A 211 -10.20 -8.16 -4.46
C ILE A 211 -9.10 -8.63 -3.53
N ARG A 212 -8.86 -9.94 -3.48
CA ARG A 212 -7.65 -10.47 -2.91
C ARG A 212 -6.60 -10.59 -4.02
N ASN A 213 -5.51 -9.85 -3.87
CA ASN A 213 -4.31 -10.01 -4.67
C ASN A 213 -3.60 -11.30 -4.23
N TRP A 214 -4.08 -12.44 -4.76
CA TRP A 214 -3.64 -13.77 -4.38
C TRP A 214 -2.14 -13.93 -4.56
N ILE A 215 -1.45 -14.38 -3.50
CA ILE A 215 0.01 -14.51 -3.39
C ILE A 215 0.80 -13.26 -3.81
N GLY A 216 0.19 -12.07 -3.74
CA GLY A 216 0.83 -10.83 -4.14
C GLY A 216 1.22 -10.79 -5.62
N SER A 217 0.47 -11.48 -6.49
CA SER A 217 0.83 -11.68 -7.90
C SER A 217 0.81 -10.40 -8.73
N VAL A 218 0.08 -9.39 -8.31
CA VAL A 218 0.07 -8.07 -8.95
C VAL A 218 0.90 -7.11 -8.12
N THR A 219 1.82 -6.42 -8.78
CA THR A 219 2.69 -5.40 -8.17
C THR A 219 2.65 -4.06 -8.91
N ASP A 220 1.87 -3.97 -9.99
CA ASP A 220 1.77 -2.79 -10.84
C ASP A 220 0.97 -1.68 -10.14
N ASP A 221 1.50 -0.45 -10.14
CA ASP A 221 0.85 0.71 -9.49
C ASP A 221 -0.53 0.97 -10.07
N GLU A 222 -0.71 0.79 -11.39
CA GLU A 222 -1.99 1.02 -12.07
C GLU A 222 -3.13 0.13 -11.54
N PHE A 223 -2.82 -1.05 -11.02
CA PHE A 223 -3.81 -1.91 -10.35
C PHE A 223 -4.35 -1.24 -9.08
N TYR A 224 -3.46 -0.75 -8.23
CA TYR A 224 -3.85 -0.11 -6.97
C TYR A 224 -4.51 1.25 -7.22
N GLU A 225 -4.03 2.02 -8.20
CA GLU A 225 -4.66 3.27 -8.62
C GLU A 225 -6.09 3.05 -9.12
N ALA A 226 -6.32 1.99 -9.91
CA ALA A 226 -7.66 1.63 -10.37
C ALA A 226 -8.53 1.15 -9.19
N CYS A 227 -7.99 0.38 -8.24
CA CYS A 227 -8.71 -0.01 -7.02
C CYS A 227 -9.11 1.22 -6.18
N ASP A 228 -8.20 2.18 -6.00
CA ASP A 228 -8.48 3.45 -5.32
C ASP A 228 -9.61 4.22 -6.01
N LYS A 229 -9.54 4.34 -7.34
CA LYS A 229 -10.49 5.07 -8.18
C LYS A 229 -11.91 4.47 -8.14
N TYR A 230 -12.00 3.15 -8.16
CA TYR A 230 -13.28 2.44 -8.25
C TYR A 230 -13.83 1.97 -6.89
N GLY A 231 -13.13 2.24 -5.80
CA GLY A 231 -13.57 1.83 -4.48
C GLY A 231 -13.49 0.32 -4.26
N ILE A 232 -12.50 -0.33 -4.81
CA ILE A 232 -12.27 -1.76 -4.62
C ILE A 232 -11.20 -1.94 -3.56
N MET A 233 -11.56 -2.43 -2.38
CA MET A 233 -10.60 -2.77 -1.35
C MET A 233 -9.66 -3.88 -1.82
N VAL A 234 -8.43 -3.89 -1.32
CA VAL A 234 -7.44 -4.92 -1.61
C VAL A 234 -7.05 -5.64 -0.32
N TRP A 235 -7.21 -6.95 -0.33
CA TRP A 235 -6.52 -7.87 0.54
C TRP A 235 -5.23 -8.26 -0.16
N ASP A 236 -4.10 -7.87 0.36
CA ASP A 236 -2.81 -8.01 -0.32
C ASP A 236 -1.92 -9.04 0.37
N ASP A 237 -1.66 -10.16 -0.34
CA ASP A 237 -0.79 -11.20 0.16
C ASP A 237 0.69 -10.80 -0.03
N PHE A 238 1.55 -11.22 0.90
CA PHE A 238 2.96 -11.39 0.62
C PHE A 238 3.18 -12.65 -0.24
N TRP A 239 4.37 -12.79 -0.83
CA TRP A 239 4.65 -13.77 -1.92
C TRP A 239 4.83 -15.21 -1.44
N LEU A 240 4.04 -15.67 -0.46
CA LEU A 240 4.11 -17.01 0.09
C LEU A 240 2.87 -17.81 -0.30
N ASN A 241 3.06 -19.10 -0.53
CA ASN A 241 1.99 -20.02 -0.89
C ASN A 241 2.17 -21.36 -0.17
N SER A 242 1.08 -21.97 0.18
CA SER A 242 0.86 -23.18 0.97
C SER A 242 2.07 -24.10 1.16
N ASN A 243 2.41 -24.39 2.39
CA ASN A 243 3.57 -25.23 2.74
C ASN A 243 4.92 -24.61 2.30
N SER A 244 4.98 -23.33 2.18
CA SER A 244 6.20 -22.64 1.83
C SER A 244 7.26 -22.89 2.90
N ASN A 245 8.43 -23.34 2.45
CA ASN A 245 9.63 -23.21 3.26
C ASN A 245 9.98 -21.73 3.35
N LEU A 246 10.87 -21.39 4.29
CA LEU A 246 11.47 -20.06 4.27
C LEU A 246 12.14 -19.83 2.91
N PRO A 247 12.08 -18.60 2.36
CA PRO A 247 12.93 -18.22 1.24
C PRO A 247 14.40 -18.47 1.58
N ASP A 248 15.20 -18.84 0.60
CA ASP A 248 16.65 -19.09 0.79
C ASP A 248 17.35 -17.85 1.37
N ASP A 249 16.93 -16.66 0.95
CA ASP A 249 17.34 -15.38 1.54
C ASP A 249 16.16 -14.71 2.20
N VAL A 250 15.89 -15.09 3.44
CA VAL A 250 14.76 -14.55 4.24
C VAL A 250 14.92 -13.05 4.55
N PHE A 251 16.17 -12.54 4.63
CA PHE A 251 16.41 -11.11 4.85
C PHE A 251 16.06 -10.30 3.61
N ALA A 252 16.47 -10.73 2.44
CA ALA A 252 16.11 -10.07 1.17
C ALA A 252 14.60 -10.10 0.95
N PHE A 253 13.94 -11.23 1.27
CA PHE A 253 12.49 -11.32 1.23
C PHE A 253 11.83 -10.29 2.15
N ASN A 254 12.28 -10.20 3.40
CA ASN A 254 11.73 -9.25 4.37
C ASN A 254 11.98 -7.79 3.95
N MET A 255 13.16 -7.48 3.42
CA MET A 255 13.44 -6.14 2.90
C MET A 255 12.49 -5.78 1.74
N ASN A 256 12.22 -6.71 0.83
CA ASN A 256 11.25 -6.52 -0.24
C ASN A 256 9.82 -6.34 0.29
N ALA A 257 9.45 -7.06 1.36
CA ALA A 257 8.15 -6.88 2.02
C ALA A 257 8.01 -5.48 2.63
N VAL A 258 9.06 -4.96 3.28
CA VAL A 258 9.11 -3.57 3.78
C VAL A 258 8.95 -2.57 2.64
N GLU A 259 9.67 -2.75 1.53
CA GLU A 259 9.55 -1.86 0.36
C GLU A 259 8.14 -1.93 -0.26
N LYS A 260 7.53 -3.11 -0.34
CA LYS A 260 6.14 -3.27 -0.76
C LYS A 260 5.19 -2.46 0.12
N ILE A 261 5.30 -2.59 1.44
CA ILE A 261 4.46 -1.83 2.38
C ILE A 261 4.63 -0.32 2.17
N LYS A 262 5.86 0.17 2.12
CA LYS A 262 6.17 1.60 1.93
C LYS A 262 5.63 2.14 0.62
N ARG A 263 5.79 1.39 -0.47
CA ARG A 263 5.29 1.75 -1.79
C ARG A 263 3.77 1.87 -1.82
N LEU A 264 3.06 0.96 -1.14
CA LEU A 264 1.60 0.83 -1.27
C LEU A 264 0.81 1.52 -0.16
N ARG A 265 1.42 1.89 0.95
CA ARG A 265 0.71 2.39 2.15
C ARG A 265 -0.11 3.66 1.96
N ASN A 266 0.19 4.47 0.93
CA ASN A 266 -0.62 5.63 0.59
C ASN A 266 -1.92 5.28 -0.14
N HIS A 267 -2.01 4.09 -0.77
CA HIS A 267 -3.24 3.66 -1.43
C HIS A 267 -4.38 3.49 -0.42
N ALA A 268 -5.52 4.09 -0.75
CA ALA A 268 -6.71 4.02 0.10
C ALA A 268 -7.31 2.61 0.12
N CYS A 269 -7.18 1.88 -0.98
CA CYS A 269 -7.78 0.57 -1.20
C CYS A 269 -7.17 -0.55 -0.35
N ILE A 270 -5.91 -0.48 0.08
CA ILE A 270 -5.30 -1.54 0.90
C ILE A 270 -6.06 -1.65 2.21
N ALA A 271 -6.67 -2.81 2.47
CA ALA A 271 -7.49 -3.06 3.65
C ALA A 271 -6.88 -4.11 4.59
N VAL A 272 -6.22 -5.13 4.05
CA VAL A 272 -5.65 -6.24 4.80
C VAL A 272 -4.32 -6.65 4.18
N TRP A 273 -3.34 -6.90 5.03
CA TRP A 273 -2.08 -7.56 4.68
C TRP A 273 -2.13 -9.03 5.08
N CYS A 274 -1.70 -9.93 4.21
CA CYS A 274 -1.72 -11.36 4.49
C CYS A 274 -0.34 -12.00 4.31
N GLY A 275 0.10 -12.79 5.29
CA GLY A 275 1.42 -13.39 5.31
C GLY A 275 1.59 -14.50 4.28
N ASP A 276 0.67 -15.48 4.26
CA ASP A 276 0.80 -16.67 3.42
C ASP A 276 -0.58 -17.12 2.89
N ASN A 277 -0.60 -17.68 1.71
CA ASN A 277 -1.78 -18.36 1.20
C ASN A 277 -1.87 -19.77 1.80
N GLU A 278 -2.92 -20.03 2.60
CA GLU A 278 -3.27 -21.34 3.20
C GLU A 278 -2.22 -21.91 4.18
N GLY A 279 -1.02 -21.38 4.24
CA GLY A 279 0.03 -21.74 5.17
C GLY A 279 0.28 -20.66 6.22
N TYR A 280 1.30 -20.86 7.02
CA TYR A 280 1.84 -19.85 7.93
C TYR A 280 3.29 -19.55 7.57
N PRO A 281 3.68 -18.29 7.44
CA PRO A 281 5.09 -17.96 7.29
C PRO A 281 5.88 -18.58 8.45
N LEU A 282 6.91 -19.36 8.13
CA LEU A 282 7.72 -20.01 9.16
C LEU A 282 8.51 -18.97 9.99
N PRO A 283 8.76 -19.24 11.28
CA PRO A 283 9.64 -18.38 12.06
C PRO A 283 11.03 -18.23 11.43
N PRO A 284 11.65 -17.01 11.43
CA PRO A 284 11.15 -15.79 12.10
C PRO A 284 10.21 -14.92 11.25
N LEU A 285 9.96 -15.31 9.99
CA LEU A 285 9.35 -14.45 8.98
C LEU A 285 7.95 -13.94 9.36
N ASN A 286 7.09 -14.81 9.94
CA ASN A 286 5.75 -14.36 10.34
C ASN A 286 5.80 -13.17 11.31
N LYS A 287 6.67 -13.27 12.30
CA LYS A 287 6.83 -12.19 13.28
C LYS A 287 7.41 -10.92 12.64
N TRP A 288 8.33 -11.06 11.71
CA TRP A 288 8.90 -9.91 11.01
C TRP A 288 7.86 -9.20 10.16
N LEU A 289 7.06 -9.93 9.38
CA LEU A 289 5.98 -9.35 8.57
C LEU A 289 4.95 -8.60 9.43
N GLU A 290 4.55 -9.18 10.58
CA GLU A 290 3.66 -8.52 11.52
C GLU A 290 4.27 -7.22 12.08
N GLU A 291 5.55 -7.27 12.48
CA GLU A 291 6.29 -6.10 12.97
C GLU A 291 6.48 -5.04 11.87
N ASP A 292 6.71 -5.46 10.64
CA ASP A 292 6.88 -4.56 9.49
C ASP A 292 5.58 -3.83 9.15
N VAL A 293 4.44 -4.54 9.10
CA VAL A 293 3.13 -3.90 8.91
C VAL A 293 2.86 -2.91 10.04
N ARG A 294 3.12 -3.28 11.29
CA ARG A 294 2.96 -2.37 12.41
C ARG A 294 3.86 -1.13 12.33
N THR A 295 5.10 -1.31 11.87
CA THR A 295 6.11 -0.25 11.84
C THR A 295 5.93 0.67 10.62
N TYR A 296 5.76 0.08 9.44
CA TYR A 296 5.78 0.83 8.16
C TYR A 296 4.40 1.17 7.62
N ASP A 297 3.34 0.55 8.15
CA ASP A 297 1.93 0.89 7.89
C ASP A 297 1.22 1.42 9.15
N GLY A 298 1.95 1.59 10.26
CA GLY A 298 1.46 2.16 11.52
C GLY A 298 0.41 1.31 12.23
N GLY A 299 0.20 0.07 11.82
CA GLY A 299 -0.87 -0.79 12.32
C GLY A 299 -2.27 -0.26 11.97
N ASP A 300 -2.39 0.59 10.95
CA ASP A 300 -3.67 1.14 10.49
C ASP A 300 -4.52 0.09 9.77
N ARG A 301 -3.88 -1.00 9.29
CA ARG A 301 -4.52 -2.13 8.62
C ARG A 301 -4.21 -3.44 9.33
N ALA A 302 -5.15 -4.38 9.23
CA ALA A 302 -4.97 -5.70 9.80
C ALA A 302 -3.84 -6.48 9.09
N TYR A 303 -3.05 -7.23 9.87
CA TYR A 303 -2.17 -8.28 9.37
C TYR A 303 -2.75 -9.64 9.78
N HIS A 304 -2.88 -10.55 8.81
CA HIS A 304 -3.23 -11.94 9.02
C HIS A 304 -2.09 -12.84 8.59
N ALA A 305 -1.72 -13.77 9.45
CA ALA A 305 -0.61 -14.69 9.17
C ALA A 305 -0.89 -15.58 7.95
N ASN A 306 -2.16 -15.95 7.74
CA ASN A 306 -2.58 -16.74 6.60
C ASN A 306 -4.00 -16.40 6.15
N SER A 307 -4.37 -16.89 4.98
CA SER A 307 -5.65 -16.59 4.35
C SER A 307 -6.87 -17.27 4.97
N HIS A 308 -6.70 -18.20 5.88
CA HIS A 308 -7.82 -18.90 6.55
C HIS A 308 -7.79 -18.82 8.08
N SER A 309 -6.97 -17.93 8.65
CA SER A 309 -7.05 -17.58 10.08
C SER A 309 -8.29 -16.74 10.40
N ASP A 310 -8.63 -16.66 11.67
CA ASP A 310 -9.69 -15.78 12.18
C ASP A 310 -11.05 -15.99 11.50
N GLY A 311 -11.39 -17.25 11.24
CA GLY A 311 -12.64 -17.62 10.56
C GLY A 311 -12.72 -17.26 9.09
N LEU A 312 -11.60 -16.84 8.49
CA LEU A 312 -11.53 -16.59 7.06
C LEU A 312 -11.46 -17.92 6.29
N SER A 313 -12.27 -18.05 5.26
CA SER A 313 -12.26 -19.20 4.36
C SER A 313 -11.39 -18.91 3.14
N GLY A 314 -10.09 -18.85 3.34
CA GLY A 314 -9.14 -18.56 2.27
C GLY A 314 -8.92 -19.70 1.29
N SER A 315 -9.21 -20.93 1.74
CA SER A 315 -9.07 -22.15 0.91
C SER A 315 -10.26 -22.41 0.00
N GLY A 316 -11.33 -21.62 0.13
CA GLY A 316 -12.55 -21.80 -0.67
C GLY A 316 -13.45 -22.93 -0.18
N PRO A 317 -14.53 -23.23 -0.95
CA PRO A 317 -15.60 -24.16 -0.53
C PRO A 317 -15.28 -25.63 -0.80
N TRP A 318 -14.11 -25.99 -1.19
CA TRP A 318 -13.71 -27.39 -1.55
C TRP A 318 -13.13 -28.19 -0.40
N THR A 319 -13.36 -27.78 0.80
CA THR A 319 -13.02 -28.56 2.00
C THR A 319 -14.19 -29.45 2.42
#